data_0344b8d804d62c9fa00d76fa556ff43f
#
_entry.id   0344b8d804d62c9fa00d76fa556ff43f
#
_cell.length_a   1.000
_cell.length_b   1.000
_cell.length_c   1.000
_cell.angle_alpha   90.00
_cell.angle_beta   90.00
_cell.angle_gamma   90.00
#
_symmetry.space_group_name_H-M   'P 1'
#
loop_
_entity.id
_entity.type
_entity.pdbx_description
1 polymer ?
#
loop_
_entity_poly.entity_id
_entity_poly.type
_entity_poly.pdbx_seq_one_letter_code
_entity_poly.pdbx_strand_id
1 'polypeptide(L)'
;MGNQKICVFCASKEGANQEFQKLAKELGAKLAQKGFGLIYGGAQIGLMGQVADAALENGGEVTGVIPESLADREIAHPRVTSLIVTTDMHERKKTMYDLADAFIALPGGMGTIPIRIMNMEDVKTFWLRLQRGNKKRFR
;
A
#
# COMPACT_ATOMS: atom_id res chain seq x y z
N MET A 1 7.26 -14.32 -18.79
CA MET A 1 7.83 -13.54 -17.86
C MET A 1 6.87 -12.65 -17.12
N GLY A 2 6.65 -12.92 -15.90
CA GLY A 2 5.77 -12.08 -15.13
C GLY A 2 6.41 -10.73 -14.85
N ASN A 3 5.58 -9.72 -14.73
CA ASN A 3 6.04 -8.42 -14.32
C ASN A 3 6.39 -8.47 -12.84
N GLN A 4 7.36 -7.67 -12.46
CA GLN A 4 7.67 -7.53 -11.06
C GLN A 4 6.55 -6.78 -10.36
N LYS A 5 6.35 -7.11 -9.10
CA LYS A 5 5.29 -6.51 -8.30
C LYS A 5 5.91 -5.71 -7.16
N ILE A 6 5.41 -4.51 -7.00
CA ILE A 6 5.89 -3.59 -5.97
C ILE A 6 4.79 -3.39 -4.95
N CYS A 7 5.12 -3.64 -3.69
CA CYS A 7 4.18 -3.41 -2.60
C CYS A 7 4.36 -2.00 -2.07
N VAL A 8 3.27 -1.27 -1.95
CA VAL A 8 3.30 0.10 -1.45
C VAL A 8 2.57 0.17 -0.11
N PHE A 9 3.29 0.62 0.90
CA PHE A 9 2.71 0.85 2.22
C PHE A 9 2.36 2.33 2.34
N CYS A 10 1.12 2.62 2.64
CA CYS A 10 0.69 3.99 2.86
C CYS A 10 -0.55 3.99 3.72
N ALA A 11 -0.94 5.18 4.16
CA ALA A 11 -2.09 5.31 5.04
C ALA A 11 -3.39 5.23 4.27
N SER A 12 -4.40 4.67 4.92
CA SER A 12 -5.77 4.68 4.38
C SER A 12 -6.52 5.92 4.86
N LYS A 13 -5.91 6.66 5.77
CA LYS A 13 -6.57 7.77 6.42
C LYS A 13 -6.83 8.92 5.47
N GLU A 14 -8.00 9.51 5.58
CA GLU A 14 -8.31 10.71 4.82
C GLU A 14 -7.65 11.91 5.45
N GLY A 15 -7.59 13.00 4.71
CA GLY A 15 -7.06 14.23 5.26
C GLY A 15 -5.57 14.40 5.14
N ALA A 16 -4.90 13.51 4.41
CA ALA A 16 -3.50 13.71 4.13
C ALA A 16 -3.34 15.00 3.33
N ASN A 17 -2.22 15.71 3.53
CA ASN A 17 -2.05 16.95 2.81
C ASN A 17 -1.92 16.69 1.32
N GLN A 18 -2.10 17.76 0.54
CA GLN A 18 -2.17 17.65 -0.91
C GLN A 18 -0.88 17.15 -1.52
N GLU A 19 0.25 17.45 -0.91
CA GLU A 19 1.53 16.97 -1.41
C GLU A 19 1.63 15.45 -1.37
N PHE A 20 1.15 14.87 -0.28
CA PHE A 20 1.18 13.41 -0.14
C PHE A 20 0.21 12.76 -1.11
N GLN A 21 -0.95 13.39 -1.31
CA GLN A 21 -1.91 12.88 -2.28
C GLN A 21 -1.35 12.90 -3.69
N LYS A 22 -0.70 13.99 -4.05
CA LYS A 22 -0.08 14.12 -5.35
C LYS A 22 1.02 13.09 -5.54
N LEU A 23 1.82 12.88 -4.49
CA LEU A 23 2.90 11.92 -4.53
C LEU A 23 2.37 10.50 -4.73
N ALA A 24 1.27 10.17 -4.05
CA ALA A 24 0.65 8.85 -4.19
C ALA A 24 0.17 8.64 -5.62
N LYS A 25 -0.44 9.64 -6.21
CA LYS A 25 -0.91 9.55 -7.58
C LYS A 25 0.25 9.38 -8.57
N GLU A 26 1.31 10.14 -8.37
CA GLU A 26 2.47 10.05 -9.23
C GLU A 26 3.12 8.68 -9.13
N LEU A 27 3.20 8.15 -7.92
CA LEU A 27 3.79 6.84 -7.73
C LEU A 27 2.98 5.76 -8.43
N GLY A 28 1.67 5.76 -8.21
CA GLY A 28 0.81 4.77 -8.86
C GLY A 28 0.91 4.82 -10.37
N ALA A 29 0.87 6.02 -10.92
CA ALA A 29 0.96 6.21 -12.36
C ALA A 29 2.30 5.70 -12.91
N LYS A 30 3.39 6.02 -12.22
CA LYS A 30 4.71 5.62 -12.68
C LYS A 30 4.93 4.13 -12.60
N LEU A 31 4.44 3.49 -11.55
CA LEU A 31 4.54 2.04 -11.45
C LEU A 31 3.84 1.36 -12.61
N ALA A 32 2.64 1.81 -12.91
CA ALA A 32 1.88 1.25 -14.02
C ALA A 32 2.55 1.51 -15.36
N GLN A 33 3.05 2.72 -15.57
CA GLN A 33 3.71 3.08 -16.82
C GLN A 33 4.98 2.26 -17.06
N LYS A 34 5.63 1.85 -15.98
CA LYS A 34 6.84 1.04 -16.09
C LYS A 34 6.56 -0.46 -16.11
N GLY A 35 5.30 -0.83 -16.08
CA GLY A 35 4.92 -2.23 -16.18
C GLY A 35 4.96 -3.01 -14.88
N PHE A 36 5.07 -2.33 -13.73
CA PHE A 36 5.04 -3.02 -12.44
C PHE A 36 3.62 -3.26 -11.99
N GLY A 37 3.39 -4.43 -11.39
CA GLY A 37 2.13 -4.67 -10.70
C GLY A 37 2.18 -4.01 -9.34
N LEU A 38 1.05 -3.51 -8.88
CA LEU A 38 0.94 -2.87 -7.57
C LEU A 38 0.30 -3.82 -6.57
N ILE A 39 0.93 -3.98 -5.41
CA ILE A 39 0.34 -4.69 -4.27
C ILE A 39 0.16 -3.65 -3.18
N TYR A 40 -1.02 -3.60 -2.58
CA TYR A 40 -1.24 -2.60 -1.53
C TYR A 40 -2.36 -3.06 -0.58
N GLY A 41 -2.75 -2.21 0.33
CA GLY A 41 -3.67 -2.56 1.41
C GLY A 41 -5.14 -2.70 1.04
N GLY A 42 -5.51 -2.52 -0.20
CA GLY A 42 -6.86 -2.84 -0.67
C GLY A 42 -7.94 -1.79 -0.47
N ALA A 43 -7.65 -0.69 0.20
CA ALA A 43 -8.66 0.31 0.50
C ALA A 43 -8.90 1.24 -0.68
N GLN A 44 -10.09 1.83 -0.69
CA GLN A 44 -10.45 2.85 -1.68
C GLN A 44 -10.20 4.25 -1.16
N ILE A 45 -10.12 4.41 0.15
CA ILE A 45 -10.01 5.74 0.77
C ILE A 45 -8.55 6.13 1.03
N GLY A 46 -8.34 7.42 1.25
CA GLY A 46 -7.05 7.96 1.63
C GLY A 46 -5.99 7.80 0.56
N LEU A 47 -4.75 7.78 1.00
CA LEU A 47 -3.62 7.63 0.08
C LEU A 47 -3.62 6.28 -0.62
N MET A 48 -4.14 5.25 0.04
CA MET A 48 -4.27 3.94 -0.59
C MET A 48 -5.13 4.02 -1.85
N GLY A 49 -6.29 4.69 -1.74
CA GLY A 49 -7.16 4.86 -2.89
C GLY A 49 -6.50 5.64 -4.01
N GLN A 50 -5.74 6.67 -3.64
CA GLN A 50 -5.06 7.51 -4.63
C GLN A 50 -4.04 6.72 -5.45
N VAL A 51 -3.21 5.92 -4.79
CA VAL A 51 -2.19 5.17 -5.50
C VAL A 51 -2.81 4.08 -6.37
N ALA A 52 -3.85 3.42 -5.87
CA ALA A 52 -4.53 2.37 -6.63
C ALA A 52 -5.25 2.94 -7.85
N ASP A 53 -5.98 4.04 -7.68
CA ASP A 53 -6.69 4.66 -8.79
C ASP A 53 -5.73 5.11 -9.89
N ALA A 54 -4.62 5.72 -9.51
CA ALA A 54 -3.65 6.18 -10.48
C ALA A 54 -3.04 5.03 -11.27
N ALA A 55 -2.75 3.92 -10.58
CA ALA A 55 -2.23 2.75 -11.27
C ALA A 55 -3.24 2.18 -12.24
N LEU A 56 -4.51 2.08 -11.82
CA LEU A 56 -5.56 1.56 -12.69
C LEU A 56 -5.78 2.47 -13.90
N GLU A 57 -5.78 3.77 -13.70
CA GLU A 57 -5.98 4.73 -14.77
C GLU A 57 -4.87 4.67 -15.81
N ASN A 58 -3.72 4.19 -15.43
CA ASN A 58 -2.59 4.06 -16.33
C ASN A 58 -2.39 2.61 -16.82
N GLY A 59 -3.41 1.80 -16.71
CA GLY A 59 -3.40 0.46 -17.26
C GLY A 59 -2.66 -0.57 -16.42
N GLY A 60 -2.39 -0.26 -15.17
CA GLY A 60 -1.65 -1.16 -14.30
C GLY A 60 -2.50 -2.25 -13.69
N GLU A 61 -1.83 -3.30 -13.27
CA GLU A 61 -2.46 -4.39 -12.54
C GLU A 61 -2.34 -4.09 -11.05
N VAL A 62 -3.46 -4.14 -10.33
CA VAL A 62 -3.50 -3.79 -8.91
C VAL A 62 -4.10 -4.92 -8.10
N THR A 63 -3.36 -5.36 -7.09
CA THR A 63 -3.85 -6.37 -6.15
C THR A 63 -3.98 -5.74 -4.79
N GLY A 64 -5.17 -5.76 -4.24
CA GLY A 64 -5.43 -5.27 -2.89
C GLY A 64 -5.47 -6.43 -1.92
N VAL A 65 -4.92 -6.24 -0.73
CA VAL A 65 -4.93 -7.26 0.32
C VAL A 65 -5.49 -6.61 1.58
N ILE A 66 -6.66 -7.04 2.00
CA ILE A 66 -7.35 -6.39 3.11
C ILE A 66 -7.95 -7.43 4.06
N PRO A 67 -7.82 -7.23 5.39
CA PRO A 67 -8.45 -8.14 6.33
C PRO A 67 -9.96 -7.95 6.34
N GLU A 68 -10.69 -9.01 6.63
CA GLU A 68 -12.14 -8.95 6.74
C GLU A 68 -12.61 -7.84 7.65
N SER A 69 -11.94 -7.69 8.77
CA SER A 69 -12.36 -6.72 9.78
C SER A 69 -12.25 -5.28 9.29
N LEU A 70 -11.44 -5.02 8.27
CA LEU A 70 -11.24 -3.67 7.75
C LEU A 70 -11.93 -3.44 6.42
N ALA A 71 -12.42 -4.49 5.79
CA ALA A 71 -12.99 -4.35 4.45
C ALA A 71 -14.13 -3.34 4.41
N ASP A 72 -15.00 -3.35 5.42
CA ASP A 72 -16.11 -2.40 5.47
C ASP A 72 -15.66 -1.01 5.90
N ARG A 73 -14.76 -0.95 6.87
CA ARG A 73 -14.28 0.31 7.39
C ARG A 73 -13.46 1.12 6.42
N GLU A 74 -12.57 0.44 5.70
CA GLU A 74 -11.67 1.10 4.77
C GLU A 74 -12.26 1.11 3.38
N ILE A 75 -13.41 0.53 3.22
CA ILE A 75 -14.11 0.44 1.93
C ILE A 75 -13.19 -0.19 0.89
N ALA A 76 -13.26 -1.52 0.81
CA ALA A 76 -12.46 -2.26 -0.16
C ALA A 76 -12.69 -1.68 -1.56
N HIS A 77 -11.61 -1.56 -2.31
CA HIS A 77 -11.65 -0.92 -3.62
C HIS A 77 -12.39 -1.82 -4.61
N PRO A 78 -13.43 -1.31 -5.28
CA PRO A 78 -14.26 -2.15 -6.14
C PRO A 78 -13.69 -2.45 -7.52
N ARG A 79 -12.64 -1.74 -7.92
CA ARG A 79 -12.13 -1.86 -9.28
C ARG A 79 -10.73 -2.44 -9.39
N VAL A 80 -10.15 -2.90 -8.27
CA VAL A 80 -8.81 -3.49 -8.36
C VAL A 80 -8.85 -4.78 -9.17
N THR A 81 -7.71 -5.12 -9.75
CA THR A 81 -7.60 -6.30 -10.59
C THR A 81 -7.89 -7.57 -9.79
N SER A 82 -7.36 -7.63 -8.58
CA SER A 82 -7.62 -8.74 -7.66
C SER A 82 -7.73 -8.21 -6.25
N LEU A 83 -8.68 -8.73 -5.49
CA LEU A 83 -8.83 -8.38 -4.09
C LEU A 83 -8.72 -9.64 -3.26
N ILE A 84 -7.74 -9.67 -2.36
CA ILE A 84 -7.53 -10.80 -1.47
C ILE A 84 -7.99 -10.37 -0.08
N VAL A 85 -9.00 -11.07 0.44
CA VAL A 85 -9.52 -10.79 1.78
C VAL A 85 -8.88 -11.78 2.73
N THR A 86 -8.19 -11.28 3.73
CA THR A 86 -7.49 -12.12 4.69
C THR A 86 -8.28 -12.18 5.99
N THR A 87 -7.93 -13.14 6.85
CA THR A 87 -8.65 -13.33 8.10
C THR A 87 -8.20 -12.32 9.16
N ASP A 88 -6.93 -11.92 9.12
CA ASP A 88 -6.42 -10.96 10.11
C ASP A 88 -5.25 -10.17 9.53
N MET A 89 -4.70 -9.28 10.35
CA MET A 89 -3.59 -8.43 9.93
C MET A 89 -2.30 -9.21 9.71
N HIS A 90 -2.13 -10.29 10.43
CA HIS A 90 -0.95 -11.11 10.29
C HIS A 90 -0.92 -11.77 8.91
N GLU A 91 -2.05 -12.34 8.52
CA GLU A 91 -2.16 -12.96 7.20
C GLU A 91 -2.03 -11.92 6.08
N ARG A 92 -2.57 -10.72 6.31
CA ARG A 92 -2.43 -9.61 5.34
C ARG A 92 -0.96 -9.33 5.06
N LYS A 93 -0.20 -9.16 6.14
CA LYS A 93 1.21 -8.85 6.04
C LYS A 93 1.98 -9.95 5.30
N LYS A 94 1.72 -11.19 5.68
CA LYS A 94 2.37 -12.33 5.06
C LYS A 94 2.06 -12.39 3.56
N THR A 95 0.80 -12.19 3.22
CA THR A 95 0.38 -12.24 1.82
C THR A 95 1.07 -11.15 1.00
N MET A 96 1.15 -9.95 1.55
CA MET A 96 1.81 -8.85 0.84
C MET A 96 3.30 -9.14 0.65
N TYR A 97 3.95 -9.71 1.65
CA TYR A 97 5.35 -10.10 1.54
C TYR A 97 5.56 -11.15 0.46
N ASP A 98 4.67 -12.14 0.45
CA ASP A 98 4.83 -13.27 -0.48
C ASP A 98 4.63 -12.86 -1.93
N LEU A 99 3.78 -11.88 -2.17
CA LEU A 99 3.44 -11.46 -3.52
C LEU A 99 4.41 -10.45 -4.12
N ALA A 100 5.10 -9.69 -3.30
CA ALA A 100 5.87 -8.54 -3.78
C ALA A 100 7.33 -8.87 -3.99
N ASP A 101 7.92 -8.24 -5.00
CA ASP A 101 9.35 -8.35 -5.28
C ASP A 101 10.14 -7.22 -4.62
N ALA A 102 9.48 -6.10 -4.37
CA ALA A 102 10.11 -4.96 -3.70
C ALA A 102 9.04 -4.17 -2.98
N PHE A 103 9.45 -3.25 -2.13
CA PHE A 103 8.55 -2.54 -1.25
C PHE A 103 8.88 -1.06 -1.22
N ILE A 104 7.84 -0.22 -1.20
CA ILE A 104 7.98 1.22 -1.08
C ILE A 104 7.11 1.69 0.08
N ALA A 105 7.68 2.50 0.97
CA ALA A 105 6.90 3.14 2.02
C ALA A 105 6.66 4.58 1.63
N LEU A 106 5.39 4.95 1.52
CA LEU A 106 4.98 6.28 1.11
C LEU A 106 4.73 7.14 2.35
N PRO A 107 5.24 8.37 2.40
CA PRO A 107 5.01 9.22 3.57
C PRO A 107 3.56 9.64 3.67
N GLY A 108 3.17 10.02 4.86
CA GLY A 108 1.82 10.52 5.13
C GLY A 108 1.15 9.71 6.21
N GLY A 109 0.49 10.36 7.13
CA GLY A 109 -0.23 9.71 8.20
C GLY A 109 0.64 9.14 9.29
N MET A 110 1.92 8.99 9.05
CA MET A 110 2.85 8.42 10.01
C MET A 110 4.06 9.32 10.18
N GLY A 111 3.86 10.62 10.02
CA GLY A 111 4.93 11.55 10.19
C GLY A 111 5.73 11.75 8.92
N THR A 112 7.02 11.89 9.04
CA THR A 112 7.86 12.36 7.96
C THR A 112 8.73 11.27 7.35
N ILE A 113 8.21 10.08 7.21
CA ILE A 113 8.97 9.00 6.59
C ILE A 113 9.08 9.27 5.09
N PRO A 114 10.28 9.39 4.55
CA PRO A 114 10.43 9.63 3.12
C PRO A 114 10.14 8.36 2.32
N ILE A 115 9.90 8.52 1.03
CA ILE A 115 9.75 7.37 0.15
C ILE A 115 11.06 6.62 0.11
N ARG A 116 10.97 5.31 0.26
CA ARG A 116 12.12 4.43 0.19
C ARG A 116 11.74 3.14 -0.50
N ILE A 117 12.68 2.63 -1.27
CA ILE A 117 12.56 1.27 -1.77
C ILE A 117 13.25 0.39 -0.72
N MET A 118 12.53 -0.62 -0.25
CA MET A 118 13.01 -1.45 0.84
C MET A 118 13.18 -2.90 0.39
N ASN A 119 14.19 -3.55 0.90
CA ASN A 119 14.32 -4.99 0.73
C ASN A 119 13.53 -5.68 1.85
N MET A 120 13.51 -7.01 1.82
CA MET A 120 12.73 -7.76 2.80
C MET A 120 13.18 -7.50 4.24
N GLU A 121 14.48 -7.36 4.44
CA GLU A 121 15.01 -7.09 5.76
C GLU A 121 14.52 -5.75 6.29
N ASP A 122 14.55 -4.74 5.44
CA ASP A 122 14.06 -3.41 5.81
C ASP A 122 12.57 -3.44 6.14
N VAL A 123 11.80 -4.22 5.40
CA VAL A 123 10.37 -4.34 5.64
C VAL A 123 10.11 -4.95 7.02
N LYS A 124 10.84 -5.98 7.38
CA LYS A 124 10.68 -6.58 8.69
C LYS A 124 10.97 -5.59 9.80
N THR A 125 12.04 -4.83 9.65
CA THR A 125 12.41 -3.82 10.63
C THR A 125 11.34 -2.74 10.71
N PHE A 126 10.83 -2.31 9.55
CA PHE A 126 9.79 -1.29 9.48
C PHE A 126 8.53 -1.76 10.22
N TRP A 127 8.10 -2.99 9.98
CA TRP A 127 6.92 -3.52 10.64
C TRP A 127 7.10 -3.63 12.15
N LEU A 128 8.27 -4.07 12.59
CA LEU A 128 8.54 -4.14 14.03
C LEU A 128 8.49 -2.77 14.65
N ARG A 129 9.03 -1.79 13.95
CA ARG A 129 9.02 -0.40 14.44
C ARG A 129 7.60 0.13 14.52
N LEU A 130 6.78 -0.17 13.51
CA LEU A 130 5.38 0.23 13.52
C LEU A 130 4.65 -0.34 14.72
N GLN A 131 4.84 -1.62 14.98
CA GLN A 131 4.16 -2.26 16.09
C GLN A 131 4.53 -1.65 17.42
N ARG A 132 5.81 -1.37 17.62
CA ARG A 132 6.27 -0.75 18.85
C ARG A 132 5.87 0.71 18.93
N GLY A 133 6.06 1.42 17.85
CA GLY A 133 5.76 2.84 17.82
C GLY A 133 4.28 3.13 17.86
N ASN A 134 3.48 2.19 17.37
CA ASN A 134 2.04 2.35 17.34
C ASN A 134 1.46 2.64 18.72
N LYS A 135 2.13 2.18 19.74
CA LYS A 135 1.70 2.41 21.09
C LYS A 135 2.10 3.79 21.56
N LYS A 136 3.05 4.43 20.88
CA LYS A 136 3.61 5.68 21.34
C LYS A 136 3.76 6.75 20.28
N ARG A 137 4.05 6.36 19.04
CA ARG A 137 4.45 7.29 18.01
C ARG A 137 3.66 7.26 16.75
N PHE A 138 3.21 6.13 16.34
CA PHE A 138 2.58 5.97 15.04
C PHE A 138 1.07 6.01 15.12
N ARG A 139 0.63 6.68 16.08
CA ARG A 139 -0.79 6.87 16.26
C ARG A 139 -1.29 8.02 15.45
#